data_1563ece9b9626acae766554a3871371d
#
_entry.id   1563ece9b9626acae766554a3871371d
#
_cell.length_a   1.000
_cell.length_b   1.000
_cell.length_c   1.000
_cell.angle_alpha   90.00
_cell.angle_beta   90.00
_cell.angle_gamma   90.00
#
_symmetry.space_group_name_H-M   'P 1'
#
loop_
_entity.id
_entity.type
_entity.pdbx_description
1 polymer ?
#
loop_
_entity_poly.entity_id
_entity_poly.type
_entity_poly.pdbx_seq_one_letter_code
_entity_poly.pdbx_strand_id
1 'polypeptide(L)'
;MRFSFDRDAMIKEISIAQEIITNKSPVSILSNILLIAENNSLVIKATDSTVKFTTTVPVEIQEEGRTTIYCDKFMQILSQSPSGEIEFIQEDIKVTIKPAAKKVKFELKSQTSDKFPEIGTSENLPFFEIASKDFKEMIQHTIFAVSDDKNRYFMTGAYFLKKDEKLTMVATDGRRLSCVNKPAYEAGDFTPAIIPVKILSCILKNAPEEGNIQIAVVDKSIFVKFANHEFSSVLIDGQFPNYQKVIPEGLTQSIMVNKADLDAALKRTTIVVDKKVSRIIFKISSGVLKLISPESDSGAADEEIPCRYDGQDISMALNYTYVTDPLKVIESENVVFDFNVNEETGGEASITKAVIMRSEPAGDYIHVIMPMNY
;
A
#
# COMPACT_ATOMS: atom_id res chain seq x y z
N MET A 1 23.22 29.43 7.09
CA MET A 1 22.03 28.76 7.65
C MET A 1 22.42 28.06 8.92
N ARG A 2 21.74 28.35 10.06
CA ARG A 2 22.05 27.74 11.34
C ARG A 2 20.76 27.54 12.17
N PHE A 3 20.56 26.35 12.69
CA PHE A 3 19.41 25.98 13.51
C PHE A 3 19.71 24.81 14.44
N SER A 4 18.90 24.67 15.49
CA SER A 4 18.93 23.54 16.44
C SER A 4 17.60 22.79 16.41
N PHE A 5 17.64 21.47 16.60
CA PHE A 5 16.48 20.60 16.58
C PHE A 5 16.63 19.40 17.54
N ASP A 6 15.48 18.82 17.92
CA ASP A 6 15.48 17.54 18.65
C ASP A 6 15.77 16.36 17.70
N ARG A 7 16.73 15.54 18.08
CA ARG A 7 17.20 14.38 17.29
C ARG A 7 16.09 13.36 17.01
N ASP A 8 15.29 13.02 18.01
CA ASP A 8 14.29 11.94 17.90
C ASP A 8 13.08 12.37 17.06
N ALA A 9 12.68 13.63 17.17
CA ALA A 9 11.69 14.22 16.29
C ALA A 9 12.16 14.25 14.84
N MET A 10 13.41 14.65 14.58
CA MET A 10 13.97 14.73 13.24
C MET A 10 14.12 13.35 12.59
N ILE A 11 14.51 12.31 13.32
CA ILE A 11 14.61 10.95 12.78
C ILE A 11 13.29 10.47 12.17
N LYS A 12 12.16 10.78 12.79
CA LYS A 12 10.83 10.40 12.26
C LYS A 12 10.60 10.99 10.88
N GLU A 13 10.86 12.28 10.72
CA GLU A 13 10.66 12.98 9.46
C GLU A 13 11.63 12.53 8.37
N ILE A 14 12.92 12.36 8.71
CA ILE A 14 13.93 11.90 7.76
C ILE A 14 13.70 10.45 7.36
N SER A 15 13.14 9.60 8.23
CA SER A 15 12.79 8.23 7.87
C SER A 15 11.71 8.17 6.78
N ILE A 16 10.71 9.06 6.84
CA ILE A 16 9.67 9.18 5.80
C ILE A 16 10.29 9.68 4.49
N ALA A 17 11.13 10.72 4.56
CA ALA A 17 11.85 11.23 3.40
C ALA A 17 12.69 10.15 2.71
N GLN A 18 13.34 9.29 3.51
CA GLN A 18 14.16 8.17 3.02
C GLN A 18 13.33 7.10 2.28
N GLU A 19 12.08 6.87 2.66
CA GLU A 19 11.16 5.97 1.96
C GLU A 19 10.80 6.47 0.55
N ILE A 20 10.73 7.80 0.38
CA ILE A 20 10.47 8.41 -0.93
C ILE A 20 11.68 8.29 -1.84
N ILE A 21 12.88 8.47 -1.31
CA ILE A 21 14.13 8.49 -2.07
C ILE A 21 14.50 7.08 -2.51
N THR A 22 14.43 6.81 -3.81
CA THR A 22 14.85 5.52 -4.40
C THR A 22 16.29 5.53 -4.90
N ASN A 23 16.80 6.69 -5.29
CA ASN A 23 18.17 6.84 -5.77
C ASN A 23 19.14 6.93 -4.58
N LYS A 24 20.10 6.02 -4.52
CA LYS A 24 21.11 5.97 -3.45
C LYS A 24 22.49 6.50 -3.87
N SER A 25 22.59 7.08 -5.05
CA SER A 25 23.85 7.69 -5.51
C SER A 25 24.07 9.03 -4.81
N PRO A 26 25.16 9.21 -4.04
CA PRO A 26 25.43 10.49 -3.34
C PRO A 26 25.71 11.68 -4.28
N VAL A 27 25.88 11.42 -5.57
CA VAL A 27 26.07 12.47 -6.59
C VAL A 27 24.72 12.97 -7.13
N SER A 28 23.65 12.18 -7.05
CA SER A 28 22.33 12.55 -7.55
C SER A 28 21.62 13.51 -6.60
N ILE A 29 21.08 14.61 -7.12
CA ILE A 29 20.26 15.53 -6.33
C ILE A 29 19.00 14.85 -5.77
N LEU A 30 18.47 13.81 -6.45
CA LEU A 30 17.32 13.01 -6.01
C LEU A 30 17.64 12.06 -4.84
N SER A 31 18.90 11.96 -4.42
CA SER A 31 19.29 11.27 -3.20
C SER A 31 19.36 12.21 -2.00
N ASN A 32 19.17 13.49 -2.23
CA ASN A 32 19.20 14.52 -1.20
C ASN A 32 17.79 14.86 -0.74
N ILE A 33 17.70 15.35 0.48
CA ILE A 33 16.58 16.13 0.99
C ILE A 33 16.88 17.61 0.83
N LEU A 34 15.85 18.40 0.56
CA LEU A 34 15.91 19.86 0.62
C LEU A 34 15.47 20.31 2.01
N LEU A 35 16.29 21.12 2.65
CA LEU A 35 16.03 21.74 3.94
C LEU A 35 15.88 23.26 3.75
N ILE A 36 14.79 23.84 4.27
CA ILE A 36 14.53 25.27 4.24
C ILE A 36 14.23 25.71 5.68
N ALA A 37 15.11 26.49 6.27
CA ALA A 37 14.95 27.05 7.61
C ALA A 37 14.44 28.48 7.51
N GLU A 38 13.19 28.70 7.92
CA GLU A 38 12.52 30.01 7.88
C GLU A 38 11.39 30.07 8.90
N ASN A 39 11.09 31.25 9.44
CA ASN A 39 9.96 31.47 10.35
C ASN A 39 9.89 30.50 11.53
N ASN A 40 10.99 30.20 12.20
CA ASN A 40 11.11 29.21 13.29
C ASN A 40 10.65 27.80 12.93
N SER A 41 10.68 27.47 11.66
CA SER A 41 10.31 26.15 11.14
C SER A 41 11.33 25.65 10.13
N LEU A 42 11.51 24.35 10.10
CA LEU A 42 12.28 23.67 9.06
C LEU A 42 11.31 22.94 8.13
N VAL A 43 11.27 23.35 6.88
CA VAL A 43 10.58 22.62 5.82
C VAL A 43 11.55 21.59 5.24
N ILE A 44 11.14 20.34 5.22
CA ILE A 44 11.89 19.21 4.67
C ILE A 44 11.16 18.71 3.44
N LYS A 45 11.86 18.61 2.30
CA LYS A 45 11.27 18.09 1.07
C LYS A 45 12.09 16.94 0.52
N ALA A 46 11.40 15.91 0.03
CA ALA A 46 11.99 14.76 -0.64
C ALA A 46 11.20 14.37 -1.89
N THR A 47 11.87 13.86 -2.91
CA THR A 47 11.20 13.38 -4.12
C THR A 47 12.06 12.38 -4.89
N ASP A 48 11.37 11.45 -5.58
CA ASP A 48 11.98 10.60 -6.61
C ASP A 48 11.56 11.00 -8.05
N SER A 49 11.01 12.21 -8.20
CA SER A 49 10.37 12.78 -9.39
C SER A 49 8.89 12.34 -9.57
N THR A 50 8.47 11.21 -9.06
CA THR A 50 7.09 10.71 -9.16
C THR A 50 6.32 11.03 -7.89
N VAL A 51 6.85 10.62 -6.74
CA VAL A 51 6.29 10.88 -5.42
C VAL A 51 7.05 12.02 -4.78
N LYS A 52 6.34 12.92 -4.15
CA LYS A 52 6.87 14.08 -3.44
C LYS A 52 6.37 14.06 -2.00
N PHE A 53 7.23 14.45 -1.10
CA PHE A 53 6.95 14.57 0.34
C PHE A 53 7.40 15.93 0.83
N THR A 54 6.58 16.57 1.64
CA THR A 54 6.89 17.81 2.36
C THR A 54 6.42 17.67 3.78
N THR A 55 7.26 18.09 4.72
CA THR A 55 6.90 18.21 6.14
C THR A 55 7.47 19.51 6.71
N THR A 56 6.82 20.02 7.75
CA THR A 56 7.28 21.21 8.47
C THR A 56 7.39 20.89 9.94
N VAL A 57 8.55 21.11 10.51
CA VAL A 57 8.85 20.85 11.92
C VAL A 57 9.31 22.13 12.62
N PRO A 58 8.94 22.37 13.87
CA PRO A 58 9.46 23.51 14.65
C PRO A 58 10.94 23.30 14.96
N VAL A 59 11.75 24.35 14.79
CA VAL A 59 13.18 24.36 15.11
C VAL A 59 13.57 25.74 15.62
N GLU A 60 14.67 25.81 16.40
CA GLU A 60 15.28 27.08 16.78
C GLU A 60 16.22 27.58 15.68
N ILE A 61 15.84 28.65 14.98
CA ILE A 61 16.63 29.22 13.89
C ILE A 61 17.46 30.39 14.41
N GLN A 62 18.80 30.31 14.23
CA GLN A 62 19.73 31.41 14.44
C GLN A 62 20.03 32.14 13.13
N GLU A 63 20.02 31.44 12.01
CA GLU A 63 20.26 32.00 10.69
C GLU A 63 19.41 31.24 9.65
N GLU A 64 18.53 31.94 8.94
CA GLU A 64 17.71 31.38 7.89
C GLU A 64 18.53 30.93 6.68
N GLY A 65 17.93 30.07 5.85
CA GLY A 65 18.56 29.63 4.62
C GLY A 65 17.99 28.36 4.06
N ARG A 66 18.60 27.90 2.95
CA ARG A 66 18.15 26.66 2.28
C ARG A 66 19.35 25.88 1.73
N THR A 67 19.31 24.57 1.84
CA THR A 67 20.36 23.69 1.36
C THR A 67 19.84 22.30 1.06
N THR A 68 20.62 21.49 0.35
CA THR A 68 20.32 20.08 0.17
C THR A 68 21.44 19.22 0.76
N ILE A 69 21.08 18.11 1.39
CA ILE A 69 22.05 17.15 1.94
C ILE A 69 21.66 15.72 1.57
N TYR A 70 22.66 14.84 1.50
CA TYR A 70 22.47 13.44 1.21
C TYR A 70 21.71 12.74 2.36
N CYS A 71 20.49 12.29 2.07
CA CYS A 71 19.53 11.80 3.04
C CYS A 71 20.08 10.62 3.87
N ASP A 72 20.63 9.59 3.21
CA ASP A 72 21.12 8.39 3.89
C ASP A 72 22.24 8.70 4.91
N LYS A 73 23.17 9.62 4.58
CA LYS A 73 24.24 9.99 5.49
C LYS A 73 23.73 10.82 6.66
N PHE A 74 22.78 11.72 6.39
CA PHE A 74 22.15 12.48 7.45
C PHE A 74 21.40 11.54 8.41
N MET A 75 20.60 10.62 7.90
CA MET A 75 19.91 9.61 8.72
C MET A 75 20.87 8.75 9.54
N GLN A 76 22.00 8.29 8.94
CA GLN A 76 23.03 7.53 9.67
C GLN A 76 23.62 8.33 10.82
N ILE A 77 23.94 9.62 10.62
CA ILE A 77 24.45 10.51 11.67
C ILE A 77 23.43 10.67 12.79
N LEU A 78 22.18 10.93 12.47
CA LEU A 78 21.10 11.06 13.45
C LEU A 78 20.94 9.77 14.27
N SER A 79 20.93 8.63 13.61
CA SER A 79 20.73 7.31 14.24
C SER A 79 21.88 6.95 15.19
N GLN A 80 23.11 7.39 14.92
CA GLN A 80 24.28 7.14 15.76
C GLN A 80 24.54 8.24 16.80
N SER A 81 23.82 9.36 16.71
CA SER A 81 23.93 10.44 17.68
C SER A 81 23.11 10.13 18.95
N PRO A 82 23.52 10.61 20.13
CA PRO A 82 22.68 10.52 21.32
C PRO A 82 21.39 11.32 21.16
N SER A 83 20.34 10.94 21.90
CA SER A 83 19.09 11.70 21.98
C SER A 83 19.33 13.10 22.51
N GLY A 84 18.46 14.04 22.11
CA GLY A 84 18.48 15.44 22.51
C GLY A 84 18.84 16.37 21.37
N GLU A 85 19.29 17.57 21.73
CA GLU A 85 19.54 18.65 20.81
C GLU A 85 20.74 18.41 19.88
N ILE A 86 20.54 18.75 18.61
CA ILE A 86 21.57 18.76 17.58
C ILE A 86 21.61 20.13 16.90
N GLU A 87 22.80 20.70 16.80
CA GLU A 87 23.07 21.93 16.06
C GLU A 87 23.44 21.58 14.60
N PHE A 88 22.80 22.26 13.65
CA PHE A 88 23.07 22.19 12.21
C PHE A 88 23.61 23.55 11.74
N ILE A 89 24.78 23.54 11.13
CA ILE A 89 25.44 24.75 10.60
C ILE A 89 25.83 24.49 9.17
N GLN A 90 25.38 25.33 8.25
CA GLN A 90 25.82 25.32 6.85
C GLN A 90 26.60 26.59 6.52
N GLU A 91 27.80 26.41 6.03
CA GLU A 91 28.68 27.44 5.49
C GLU A 91 29.11 27.02 4.08
N ASP A 92 28.75 27.78 3.09
CA ASP A 92 28.92 27.44 1.67
C ASP A 92 28.39 26.04 1.32
N ILE A 93 29.25 25.13 0.88
CA ILE A 93 28.94 23.73 0.54
C ILE A 93 29.19 22.74 1.69
N LYS A 94 29.54 23.24 2.87
CA LYS A 94 29.87 22.43 4.04
C LYS A 94 28.75 22.52 5.07
N VAL A 95 28.28 21.36 5.49
CA VAL A 95 27.33 21.21 6.58
C VAL A 95 28.02 20.56 7.76
N THR A 96 27.96 21.18 8.91
CA THR A 96 28.46 20.66 10.18
C THR A 96 27.29 20.30 11.10
N ILE A 97 27.28 19.09 11.64
CA ILE A 97 26.26 18.55 12.55
C ILE A 97 26.93 18.25 13.88
N LYS A 98 26.41 18.84 14.97
CA LYS A 98 26.97 18.73 16.31
C LYS A 98 25.90 18.32 17.33
N PRO A 99 25.90 17.08 17.84
CA PRO A 99 25.12 16.71 19.02
C PRO A 99 25.58 17.48 20.26
N ALA A 100 24.68 18.14 20.99
CA ALA A 100 25.00 18.90 22.18
C ALA A 100 25.57 18.03 23.32
N ALA A 101 25.09 16.78 23.42
CA ALA A 101 25.44 15.85 24.49
C ALA A 101 26.88 15.25 24.37
N LYS A 102 27.57 15.43 23.23
CA LYS A 102 28.92 14.88 23.01
C LYS A 102 29.84 15.80 22.20
N LYS A 103 31.11 15.79 22.52
CA LYS A 103 32.15 16.50 21.74
C LYS A 103 32.49 15.74 20.44
N VAL A 104 31.53 15.64 19.54
CA VAL A 104 31.67 15.08 18.19
C VAL A 104 31.10 16.04 17.18
N LYS A 105 31.70 16.13 16.02
CA LYS A 105 31.15 16.84 14.88
C LYS A 105 31.22 15.98 13.63
N PHE A 106 30.21 16.05 12.83
CA PHE A 106 30.19 15.45 11.50
C PHE A 106 30.19 16.54 10.44
N GLU A 107 30.88 16.30 9.36
CA GLU A 107 30.92 17.24 8.23
C GLU A 107 30.43 16.53 6.96
N LEU A 108 29.38 17.08 6.36
CA LEU A 108 28.82 16.64 5.10
C LEU A 108 29.02 17.72 4.02
N LYS A 109 29.07 17.29 2.75
CA LYS A 109 28.98 18.20 1.61
C LYS A 109 27.51 18.41 1.24
N SER A 110 27.12 19.65 1.09
CA SER A 110 25.80 20.03 0.54
C SER A 110 25.89 20.27 -0.95
N GLN A 111 24.75 20.26 -1.60
CA GLN A 111 24.59 20.74 -2.99
C GLN A 111 23.62 21.94 -2.97
N THR A 112 23.74 22.78 -4.00
CA THR A 112 22.88 23.96 -4.12
C THR A 112 21.43 23.52 -4.29
N SER A 113 20.53 24.24 -3.63
CA SER A 113 19.08 23.96 -3.67
C SER A 113 18.45 24.25 -5.05
N ASP A 114 19.12 25.01 -5.91
CA ASP A 114 18.58 25.45 -7.20
C ASP A 114 18.37 24.30 -8.21
N LYS A 115 19.08 23.19 -7.98
CA LYS A 115 18.94 21.97 -8.80
C LYS A 115 17.89 21.00 -8.25
N PHE A 116 17.35 21.27 -7.07
CA PHE A 116 16.33 20.41 -6.49
C PHE A 116 15.01 20.60 -7.24
N PRO A 117 14.31 19.51 -7.64
CA PRO A 117 13.05 19.61 -8.36
C PRO A 117 12.01 20.43 -7.59
N GLU A 118 11.29 21.30 -8.31
CA GLU A 118 10.18 22.02 -7.70
C GLU A 118 9.08 21.06 -7.25
N ILE A 119 8.67 21.22 -6.02
CA ILE A 119 7.49 20.59 -5.47
C ILE A 119 6.39 21.67 -5.45
N GLY A 120 5.41 21.49 -6.33
CA GLY A 120 4.29 22.43 -6.44
C GLY A 120 3.55 22.61 -5.10
N THR A 121 2.89 23.74 -4.93
CA THR A 121 2.05 24.00 -3.77
C THR A 121 0.70 23.32 -3.92
N SER A 122 0.12 22.91 -2.79
CA SER A 122 -1.23 22.34 -2.72
C SER A 122 -2.26 23.36 -2.21
N GLU A 123 -1.89 24.63 -2.21
CA GLU A 123 -2.78 25.71 -1.80
C GLU A 123 -3.98 25.81 -2.74
N ASN A 124 -5.16 26.00 -2.16
CA ASN A 124 -6.43 26.16 -2.89
C ASN A 124 -6.90 24.93 -3.71
N LEU A 125 -6.34 23.75 -3.49
CA LEU A 125 -6.87 22.54 -4.09
C LEU A 125 -8.19 22.10 -3.42
N PRO A 126 -9.09 21.44 -4.15
CA PRO A 126 -10.38 20.97 -3.62
C PRO A 126 -10.18 19.71 -2.76
N PHE A 127 -9.64 19.89 -1.56
CA PHE A 127 -9.50 18.80 -0.61
C PHE A 127 -10.86 18.38 -0.05
N PHE A 128 -11.03 17.06 0.10
CA PHE A 128 -12.08 16.45 0.90
C PHE A 128 -11.47 15.61 2.02
N GLU A 129 -12.24 15.37 3.06
CA GLU A 129 -11.81 14.56 4.20
C GLU A 129 -12.36 13.15 4.16
N ILE A 130 -11.56 12.20 4.63
CA ILE A 130 -11.94 10.82 4.87
C ILE A 130 -11.29 10.36 6.18
N ALA A 131 -11.97 9.50 6.94
CA ALA A 131 -11.38 8.88 8.11
C ALA A 131 -10.08 8.14 7.72
N SER A 132 -9.00 8.39 8.46
CA SER A 132 -7.71 7.77 8.19
C SER A 132 -7.80 6.25 8.16
N LYS A 133 -8.54 5.67 9.12
CA LYS A 133 -8.82 4.22 9.18
C LYS A 133 -9.45 3.71 7.89
N ASP A 134 -10.46 4.38 7.37
CA ASP A 134 -11.17 3.94 6.16
C ASP A 134 -10.27 3.97 4.93
N PHE A 135 -9.45 5.01 4.76
CA PHE A 135 -8.54 5.07 3.62
C PHE A 135 -7.41 4.05 3.73
N LYS A 136 -6.87 3.83 4.93
CA LYS A 136 -5.88 2.76 5.18
C LYS A 136 -6.47 1.39 4.86
N GLU A 137 -7.71 1.12 5.28
CA GLU A 137 -8.41 -0.12 4.97
C GLU A 137 -8.62 -0.30 3.46
N MET A 138 -9.02 0.77 2.74
CA MET A 138 -9.11 0.73 1.27
C MET A 138 -7.79 0.32 0.63
N ILE A 139 -6.67 0.88 1.09
CA ILE A 139 -5.33 0.54 0.60
C ILE A 139 -4.97 -0.91 0.93
N GLN A 140 -5.15 -1.33 2.19
CA GLN A 140 -4.79 -2.68 2.67
C GLN A 140 -5.50 -3.77 1.89
N HIS A 141 -6.80 -3.58 1.62
CA HIS A 141 -7.62 -4.55 0.90
C HIS A 141 -7.42 -4.56 -0.61
N THR A 142 -6.64 -3.64 -1.19
CA THR A 142 -6.48 -3.55 -2.64
C THR A 142 -5.05 -3.69 -3.13
N ILE A 143 -4.09 -3.10 -2.44
CA ILE A 143 -2.72 -2.91 -2.92
C ILE A 143 -2.01 -4.22 -3.30
N PHE A 144 -2.32 -5.34 -2.66
CA PHE A 144 -1.74 -6.65 -2.96
C PHE A 144 -2.24 -7.25 -4.29
N ALA A 145 -3.36 -6.75 -4.83
CA ALA A 145 -3.96 -7.25 -6.06
C ALA A 145 -3.51 -6.49 -7.31
N VAL A 146 -2.64 -5.48 -7.19
CA VAL A 146 -2.08 -4.78 -8.36
C VAL A 146 -1.21 -5.70 -9.21
N SER A 147 -1.08 -5.40 -10.49
CA SER A 147 -0.20 -6.10 -11.41
C SER A 147 1.25 -5.61 -11.26
N ASP A 148 2.21 -6.51 -11.38
CA ASP A 148 3.64 -6.20 -11.53
C ASP A 148 4.08 -6.18 -13.01
N ASP A 149 3.18 -6.50 -13.94
CA ASP A 149 3.43 -6.50 -15.39
C ASP A 149 3.50 -5.07 -15.94
N LYS A 150 4.71 -4.62 -16.24
CA LYS A 150 4.97 -3.29 -16.80
C LYS A 150 4.36 -3.05 -18.18
N ASN A 151 3.99 -4.10 -18.93
CA ASN A 151 3.30 -3.95 -20.20
C ASN A 151 1.83 -3.57 -19.99
N ARG A 152 1.27 -3.87 -18.85
CA ARG A 152 -0.08 -3.49 -18.41
C ARG A 152 -0.01 -2.42 -17.32
N TYR A 153 0.79 -1.37 -17.58
CA TYR A 153 1.09 -0.32 -16.59
C TYR A 153 -0.15 0.30 -15.94
N PHE A 154 -1.28 0.38 -16.65
CA PHE A 154 -2.57 0.86 -16.13
C PHE A 154 -3.18 -0.04 -15.04
N MET A 155 -2.62 -1.23 -14.77
CA MET A 155 -2.98 -2.10 -13.65
C MET A 155 -1.90 -2.17 -12.56
N THR A 156 -0.80 -1.39 -12.69
CA THR A 156 0.27 -1.36 -11.67
C THR A 156 -0.01 -0.39 -10.52
N GLY A 157 -1.22 0.15 -10.46
CA GLY A 157 -1.73 1.00 -9.39
C GLY A 157 -3.15 0.64 -9.01
N ALA A 158 -3.67 1.25 -7.95
CA ALA A 158 -5.04 1.10 -7.52
C ALA A 158 -5.94 2.17 -8.17
N TYR A 159 -7.04 1.75 -8.75
CA TYR A 159 -8.04 2.61 -9.35
C TYR A 159 -8.94 3.20 -8.27
N PHE A 160 -8.98 4.51 -8.19
CA PHE A 160 -9.71 5.26 -7.17
C PHE A 160 -10.76 6.14 -7.84
N LEU A 161 -12.00 6.03 -7.40
CA LEU A 161 -13.11 6.77 -7.96
C LEU A 161 -14.15 7.10 -6.88
N LYS A 162 -14.92 8.14 -7.14
CA LYS A 162 -16.17 8.43 -6.45
C LYS A 162 -17.33 8.06 -7.36
N LYS A 163 -18.26 7.32 -6.83
CA LYS A 163 -19.54 7.05 -7.49
C LYS A 163 -20.65 7.13 -6.46
N ASP A 164 -21.65 7.96 -6.77
CA ASP A 164 -22.69 8.30 -5.83
C ASP A 164 -22.09 8.87 -4.53
N GLU A 165 -22.48 8.39 -3.38
CA GLU A 165 -21.95 8.82 -2.09
C GLU A 165 -20.83 7.87 -1.55
N LYS A 166 -20.12 7.18 -2.43
CA LYS A 166 -19.09 6.21 -2.07
C LYS A 166 -17.79 6.48 -2.78
N LEU A 167 -16.69 6.36 -2.05
CA LEU A 167 -15.37 6.15 -2.61
C LEU A 167 -15.15 4.66 -2.85
N THR A 168 -14.62 4.33 -4.00
CA THR A 168 -14.29 2.97 -4.38
C THR A 168 -12.80 2.90 -4.71
N MET A 169 -12.12 1.89 -4.20
CA MET A 169 -10.76 1.55 -4.60
C MET A 169 -10.72 0.13 -5.15
N VAL A 170 -10.10 -0.04 -6.31
CA VAL A 170 -10.05 -1.33 -7.02
C VAL A 170 -8.62 -1.61 -7.49
N ALA A 171 -8.18 -2.84 -7.34
CA ALA A 171 -6.94 -3.31 -7.94
C ALA A 171 -7.12 -4.68 -8.58
N THR A 172 -6.41 -4.95 -9.67
CA THR A 172 -6.44 -6.23 -10.38
C THR A 172 -5.14 -6.48 -11.13
N ASP A 173 -4.76 -7.75 -11.22
CA ASP A 173 -3.68 -8.24 -12.08
C ASP A 173 -4.20 -8.99 -13.34
N GLY A 174 -5.54 -9.04 -13.50
CA GLY A 174 -6.24 -9.75 -14.56
C GLY A 174 -6.57 -11.21 -14.21
N ARG A 175 -6.17 -11.71 -13.03
CA ARG A 175 -6.48 -13.06 -12.52
C ARG A 175 -7.19 -13.02 -11.17
N ARG A 176 -7.06 -11.91 -10.47
CA ARG A 176 -7.78 -11.58 -9.24
C ARG A 176 -8.17 -10.11 -9.27
N LEU A 177 -9.13 -9.73 -8.46
CA LEU A 177 -9.56 -8.36 -8.28
C LEU A 177 -9.94 -8.14 -6.81
N SER A 178 -9.55 -7.00 -6.27
CA SER A 178 -10.01 -6.55 -4.95
C SER A 178 -10.74 -5.22 -5.11
N CYS A 179 -11.89 -5.09 -4.46
CA CYS A 179 -12.73 -3.90 -4.52
C CYS A 179 -13.23 -3.56 -3.11
N VAL A 180 -13.04 -2.31 -2.71
CA VAL A 180 -13.48 -1.76 -1.41
C VAL A 180 -14.31 -0.52 -1.65
N ASN A 181 -15.39 -0.37 -0.88
CA ASN A 181 -16.27 0.80 -0.94
C ASN A 181 -16.36 1.42 0.45
N LYS A 182 -16.19 2.74 0.56
CA LYS A 182 -16.37 3.50 1.79
C LYS A 182 -17.33 4.65 1.59
N PRO A 183 -18.17 5.01 2.56
CA PRO A 183 -19.00 6.21 2.49
C PRO A 183 -18.14 7.47 2.33
N ALA A 184 -18.60 8.42 1.52
CA ALA A 184 -17.88 9.67 1.30
C ALA A 184 -18.84 10.82 0.94
N TYR A 185 -19.69 11.16 1.87
CA TYR A 185 -20.71 12.18 1.70
C TYR A 185 -20.14 13.59 1.42
N GLU A 186 -18.97 13.90 1.96
CA GLU A 186 -18.32 15.21 1.83
C GLU A 186 -17.31 15.29 0.66
N ALA A 187 -17.02 14.16 0.00
CA ALA A 187 -16.11 14.19 -1.13
C ALA A 187 -16.75 14.90 -2.33
N GLY A 188 -16.09 15.91 -2.86
CA GLY A 188 -16.41 16.48 -4.17
C GLY A 188 -16.19 15.48 -5.31
N ASP A 189 -16.75 15.75 -6.48
CA ASP A 189 -16.51 14.93 -7.65
C ASP A 189 -15.09 15.15 -8.18
N PHE A 190 -14.45 14.07 -8.59
CA PHE A 190 -13.15 14.10 -9.24
C PHE A 190 -13.08 13.07 -10.38
N THR A 191 -12.17 13.27 -11.30
CA THR A 191 -11.95 12.30 -12.37
C THR A 191 -11.33 11.03 -11.79
N PRO A 192 -11.89 9.84 -12.06
CA PRO A 192 -11.32 8.58 -11.62
C PRO A 192 -9.84 8.44 -11.97
N ALA A 193 -9.04 7.97 -11.04
CA ALA A 193 -7.59 8.01 -11.11
C ALA A 193 -6.94 6.65 -10.79
N ILE A 194 -5.79 6.36 -11.40
CA ILE A 194 -4.97 5.20 -11.05
C ILE A 194 -3.80 5.70 -10.21
N ILE A 195 -3.82 5.34 -8.92
CA ILE A 195 -2.85 5.81 -7.93
C ILE A 195 -1.68 4.81 -7.86
N PRO A 196 -0.42 5.27 -8.00
CA PRO A 196 0.74 4.41 -7.87
C PRO A 196 0.83 3.75 -6.48
N VAL A 197 1.26 2.47 -6.45
CA VAL A 197 1.43 1.70 -5.20
C VAL A 197 2.36 2.41 -4.21
N LYS A 198 3.40 3.09 -4.70
CA LYS A 198 4.40 3.72 -3.85
C LYS A 198 3.81 4.76 -2.89
N ILE A 199 3.01 5.70 -3.40
CA ILE A 199 2.38 6.71 -2.52
C ILE A 199 1.37 6.05 -1.57
N LEU A 200 0.59 5.07 -2.03
CA LEU A 200 -0.34 4.33 -1.17
C LEU A 200 0.39 3.62 -0.02
N SER A 201 1.51 2.97 -0.32
CA SER A 201 2.35 2.33 0.71
C SER A 201 2.91 3.33 1.72
N CYS A 202 3.36 4.51 1.27
CA CYS A 202 3.82 5.58 2.15
C CYS A 202 2.69 6.08 3.06
N ILE A 203 1.49 6.28 2.52
CA ILE A 203 0.32 6.71 3.30
C ILE A 203 -0.06 5.62 4.31
N LEU A 204 -0.16 4.37 3.87
CA LEU A 204 -0.53 3.25 4.75
C LEU A 204 0.38 3.14 5.97
N LYS A 205 1.67 3.37 5.79
CA LYS A 205 2.67 3.27 6.85
C LYS A 205 2.69 4.47 7.79
N ASN A 206 2.44 5.67 7.27
CA ASN A 206 2.69 6.92 7.99
C ASN A 206 1.42 7.68 8.42
N ALA A 207 0.26 7.37 7.84
CA ALA A 207 -1.00 7.99 8.25
C ALA A 207 -1.39 7.54 9.67
N PRO A 208 -1.98 8.42 10.49
CA PRO A 208 -2.41 8.08 11.84
C PRO A 208 -3.51 7.01 11.83
N GLU A 209 -3.65 6.29 12.94
CA GLU A 209 -4.71 5.29 13.08
C GLU A 209 -6.09 5.93 13.28
N GLU A 210 -6.14 7.12 13.85
CA GLU A 210 -7.36 7.86 14.15
C GLU A 210 -7.35 9.25 13.50
N GLY A 211 -8.51 9.86 13.39
CA GLY A 211 -8.69 11.19 12.79
C GLY A 211 -8.92 11.11 11.29
N ASN A 212 -8.82 12.26 10.63
CA ASN A 212 -9.08 12.40 9.20
C ASN A 212 -7.80 12.67 8.42
N ILE A 213 -7.80 12.29 7.17
CA ILE A 213 -6.84 12.71 6.16
C ILE A 213 -7.56 13.53 5.09
N GLN A 214 -6.83 14.43 4.48
CA GLN A 214 -7.34 15.29 3.39
C GLN A 214 -6.78 14.79 2.06
N ILE A 215 -7.65 14.60 1.08
CA ILE A 215 -7.28 14.11 -0.26
C ILE A 215 -7.78 15.08 -1.31
N ALA A 216 -6.94 15.38 -2.29
CA ALA A 216 -7.33 16.06 -3.52
C ALA A 216 -6.81 15.29 -4.72
N VAL A 217 -7.70 15.05 -5.69
CA VAL A 217 -7.34 14.46 -6.99
C VAL A 217 -7.60 15.53 -8.03
N VAL A 218 -6.54 16.05 -8.62
CA VAL A 218 -6.61 17.18 -9.56
C VAL A 218 -5.70 16.89 -10.76
N ASP A 219 -6.22 17.05 -11.94
CA ASP A 219 -5.51 16.81 -13.19
C ASP A 219 -4.84 15.43 -13.23
N LYS A 220 -3.52 15.42 -13.23
CA LYS A 220 -2.70 14.19 -13.26
C LYS A 220 -2.00 13.90 -11.94
N SER A 221 -2.52 14.42 -10.83
CA SER A 221 -1.88 14.30 -9.52
C SER A 221 -2.87 14.01 -8.40
N ILE A 222 -2.39 13.29 -7.40
CA ILE A 222 -3.06 13.14 -6.11
C ILE A 222 -2.24 13.86 -5.03
N PHE A 223 -2.93 14.52 -4.12
CA PHE A 223 -2.37 15.15 -2.93
C PHE A 223 -3.05 14.56 -1.69
N VAL A 224 -2.26 14.26 -0.68
CA VAL A 224 -2.75 13.71 0.59
C VAL A 224 -2.07 14.44 1.74
N LYS A 225 -2.87 14.94 2.69
CA LYS A 225 -2.40 15.66 3.88
C LYS A 225 -2.89 15.01 5.16
N PHE A 226 -2.02 14.91 6.13
CA PHE A 226 -2.34 14.56 7.50
C PHE A 226 -1.23 15.04 8.45
N ALA A 227 -1.60 15.46 9.66
CA ALA A 227 -0.68 16.09 10.61
C ALA A 227 0.12 17.23 9.94
N ASN A 228 1.44 17.18 10.01
CA ASN A 228 2.36 18.11 9.35
C ASN A 228 2.90 17.60 8.00
N HIS A 229 2.38 16.47 7.50
CA HIS A 229 2.85 15.81 6.30
C HIS A 229 1.97 16.15 5.09
N GLU A 230 2.60 16.37 3.97
CA GLU A 230 1.97 16.47 2.66
C GLU A 230 2.68 15.52 1.69
N PHE A 231 1.90 14.63 1.08
CA PHE A 231 2.34 13.75 0.02
C PHE A 231 1.66 14.12 -1.29
N SER A 232 2.39 14.01 -2.39
CA SER A 232 1.76 14.07 -3.71
C SER A 232 2.43 13.09 -4.66
N SER A 233 1.68 12.67 -5.66
CA SER A 233 2.19 11.77 -6.70
C SER A 233 1.55 12.08 -8.03
N VAL A 234 2.32 11.89 -9.10
CA VAL A 234 1.77 11.80 -10.44
C VAL A 234 0.95 10.52 -10.54
N LEU A 235 -0.24 10.61 -11.15
CA LEU A 235 -1.13 9.48 -11.41
C LEU A 235 -0.61 8.65 -12.59
N ILE A 236 -0.96 7.37 -12.61
CA ILE A 236 -0.69 6.51 -13.76
C ILE A 236 -1.68 6.88 -14.87
N ASP A 237 -1.15 7.23 -16.02
CA ASP A 237 -1.96 7.53 -17.21
C ASP A 237 -2.55 6.22 -17.77
N GLY A 238 -3.69 6.29 -18.45
CA GLY A 238 -4.33 5.15 -19.09
C GLY A 238 -5.75 4.88 -18.61
N GLN A 239 -6.37 3.88 -19.24
CA GLN A 239 -7.73 3.47 -18.92
C GLN A 239 -7.72 2.18 -18.10
N PHE A 240 -8.25 2.25 -16.87
CA PHE A 240 -8.42 1.07 -16.04
C PHE A 240 -9.48 0.13 -16.65
N PRO A 241 -9.31 -1.20 -16.57
CA PRO A 241 -10.29 -2.15 -17.11
C PRO A 241 -11.69 -1.97 -16.50
N ASN A 242 -12.72 -2.32 -17.26
CA ASN A 242 -14.07 -2.33 -16.72
C ASN A 242 -14.23 -3.47 -15.70
N TYR A 243 -13.85 -3.19 -14.47
CA TYR A 243 -13.82 -4.14 -13.36
C TYR A 243 -15.20 -4.67 -12.97
N GLN A 244 -16.26 -3.88 -13.17
CA GLN A 244 -17.62 -4.27 -12.83
C GLN A 244 -18.08 -5.51 -13.60
N LYS A 245 -17.63 -5.67 -14.86
CA LYS A 245 -17.98 -6.82 -15.69
C LYS A 245 -17.37 -8.16 -15.24
N VAL A 246 -16.32 -8.12 -14.41
CA VAL A 246 -15.64 -9.32 -13.93
C VAL A 246 -16.09 -9.73 -12.53
N ILE A 247 -16.83 -8.88 -11.83
CA ILE A 247 -17.47 -9.24 -10.55
C ILE A 247 -18.68 -10.12 -10.89
N PRO A 248 -18.69 -11.40 -10.46
CA PRO A 248 -19.80 -12.29 -10.79
C PRO A 248 -21.07 -11.88 -10.01
N GLU A 249 -22.20 -12.01 -10.67
CA GLU A 249 -23.53 -11.79 -10.10
C GLU A 249 -24.32 -13.10 -10.05
N GLY A 250 -25.34 -13.17 -9.18
CA GLY A 250 -26.23 -14.32 -9.11
C GLY A 250 -25.53 -15.61 -8.66
N LEU A 251 -24.58 -15.52 -7.74
CA LEU A 251 -23.93 -16.67 -7.14
C LEU A 251 -24.91 -17.42 -6.24
N THR A 252 -24.99 -18.74 -6.40
CA THR A 252 -26.04 -19.58 -5.77
C THR A 252 -25.51 -20.53 -4.69
N GLN A 253 -24.21 -20.72 -4.63
CA GLN A 253 -23.53 -21.60 -3.67
C GLN A 253 -22.53 -20.82 -2.86
N SER A 254 -22.35 -21.21 -1.61
CA SER A 254 -21.32 -20.65 -0.74
C SER A 254 -20.74 -21.68 0.21
N ILE A 255 -19.47 -21.55 0.53
CA ILE A 255 -18.80 -22.26 1.62
C ILE A 255 -18.30 -21.24 2.62
N MET A 256 -18.53 -21.51 3.92
CA MET A 256 -17.97 -20.73 5.02
C MET A 256 -16.92 -21.53 5.76
N VAL A 257 -15.77 -20.91 6.02
CA VAL A 257 -14.62 -21.53 6.68
C VAL A 257 -14.11 -20.60 7.78
N ASN A 258 -13.65 -21.17 8.89
CA ASN A 258 -12.93 -20.39 9.90
C ASN A 258 -11.61 -19.88 9.28
N LYS A 259 -11.36 -18.57 9.41
CA LYS A 259 -10.19 -17.90 8.81
C LYS A 259 -8.87 -18.47 9.34
N ALA A 260 -8.77 -18.68 10.67
CA ALA A 260 -7.53 -19.16 11.29
C ALA A 260 -7.20 -20.60 10.86
N ASP A 261 -8.21 -21.47 10.77
CA ASP A 261 -8.03 -22.84 10.28
C ASP A 261 -7.59 -22.85 8.83
N LEU A 262 -8.22 -22.04 7.97
CA LEU A 262 -7.86 -21.95 6.57
C LEU A 262 -6.44 -21.42 6.37
N ASP A 263 -6.07 -20.33 7.06
CA ASP A 263 -4.71 -19.76 6.97
C ASP A 263 -3.64 -20.75 7.44
N ALA A 264 -3.91 -21.45 8.56
CA ALA A 264 -2.99 -22.44 9.09
C ALA A 264 -2.84 -23.67 8.17
N ALA A 265 -3.94 -24.17 7.61
CA ALA A 265 -3.93 -25.28 6.67
C ALA A 265 -3.24 -24.93 5.34
N LEU A 266 -3.49 -23.72 4.81
CA LEU A 266 -2.77 -23.22 3.63
C LEU A 266 -1.27 -23.10 3.89
N LYS A 267 -0.85 -22.57 5.04
CA LYS A 267 0.58 -22.50 5.40
C LYS A 267 1.26 -23.86 5.44
N ARG A 268 0.58 -24.92 5.90
CA ARG A 268 1.13 -26.27 5.94
C ARG A 268 1.13 -26.93 4.56
N THR A 269 0.00 -26.92 3.88
CA THR A 269 -0.16 -27.63 2.59
C THR A 269 0.67 -26.98 1.45
N THR A 270 0.94 -25.68 1.53
CA THR A 270 1.72 -24.98 0.50
C THR A 270 3.25 -25.13 0.64
N ILE A 271 3.76 -25.80 1.68
CA ILE A 271 5.20 -26.03 1.86
C ILE A 271 5.80 -26.76 0.64
N VAL A 272 5.07 -27.71 0.08
CA VAL A 272 5.51 -28.55 -1.04
C VAL A 272 5.00 -28.07 -2.41
N VAL A 273 4.24 -26.97 -2.47
CA VAL A 273 3.72 -26.43 -3.74
C VAL A 273 4.86 -25.87 -4.60
N ASP A 274 4.84 -26.18 -5.88
CA ASP A 274 5.70 -25.50 -6.85
C ASP A 274 5.36 -24.01 -6.90
N LYS A 275 6.31 -23.17 -6.46
CA LYS A 275 6.14 -21.72 -6.39
C LYS A 275 5.88 -21.05 -7.74
N LYS A 276 6.28 -21.68 -8.85
CA LYS A 276 6.02 -21.15 -10.20
C LYS A 276 4.56 -21.31 -10.59
N VAL A 277 3.92 -22.40 -10.14
CA VAL A 277 2.52 -22.69 -10.42
C VAL A 277 1.61 -22.12 -9.35
N SER A 278 2.02 -22.20 -8.08
CA SER A 278 1.28 -21.69 -6.90
C SER A 278 -0.16 -22.25 -6.77
N ARG A 279 -0.41 -23.45 -7.33
CA ARG A 279 -1.74 -24.07 -7.40
C ARG A 279 -2.03 -24.89 -6.17
N ILE A 280 -3.23 -24.73 -5.61
CA ILE A 280 -3.83 -25.59 -4.58
C ILE A 280 -5.23 -25.99 -5.01
N ILE A 281 -5.64 -27.23 -4.71
CA ILE A 281 -6.96 -27.75 -5.01
C ILE A 281 -7.80 -27.73 -3.73
N PHE A 282 -8.99 -27.14 -3.81
CA PHE A 282 -10.03 -27.15 -2.81
C PHE A 282 -11.04 -28.21 -3.20
N LYS A 283 -11.09 -29.33 -2.47
CA LYS A 283 -12.18 -30.29 -2.57
C LYS A 283 -13.16 -30.05 -1.45
N ILE A 284 -14.41 -29.80 -1.81
CA ILE A 284 -15.45 -29.37 -0.89
C ILE A 284 -16.52 -30.46 -0.88
N SER A 285 -16.81 -30.99 0.29
CA SER A 285 -17.89 -31.93 0.54
C SER A 285 -18.68 -31.50 1.78
N SER A 286 -19.79 -32.16 2.06
CA SER A 286 -20.63 -31.78 3.21
C SER A 286 -19.83 -31.73 4.51
N GLY A 287 -19.70 -30.51 5.08
CA GLY A 287 -19.01 -30.24 6.34
C GLY A 287 -17.48 -30.23 6.27
N VAL A 288 -16.84 -30.53 5.13
CA VAL A 288 -15.39 -30.68 5.04
C VAL A 288 -14.82 -29.95 3.83
N LEU A 289 -13.77 -29.17 4.04
CA LEU A 289 -12.89 -28.62 3.00
C LEU A 289 -11.55 -29.34 3.07
N LYS A 290 -11.20 -30.07 2.00
CA LYS A 290 -9.90 -30.68 1.82
C LYS A 290 -9.04 -29.81 0.90
N LEU A 291 -7.89 -29.36 1.41
CA LEU A 291 -6.86 -28.65 0.67
C LEU A 291 -5.83 -29.67 0.16
N ILE A 292 -5.51 -29.64 -1.13
CA ILE A 292 -4.56 -30.58 -1.74
C ILE A 292 -3.51 -29.80 -2.51
N SER A 293 -2.25 -29.99 -2.12
CA SER A 293 -1.11 -29.62 -2.94
C SER A 293 -0.86 -30.74 -3.96
N PRO A 294 -0.99 -30.45 -5.26
CA PRO A 294 -0.64 -31.45 -6.28
C PRO A 294 0.80 -31.95 -6.13
N GLU A 295 1.04 -33.18 -6.54
CA GLU A 295 2.38 -33.76 -6.53
C GLU A 295 3.38 -32.92 -7.32
N SER A 296 4.53 -32.66 -6.73
CA SER A 296 5.64 -31.90 -7.29
C SER A 296 6.96 -32.59 -6.96
N ASP A 297 8.06 -32.06 -7.48
CA ASP A 297 9.41 -32.54 -7.12
C ASP A 297 9.71 -32.43 -5.61
N SER A 298 8.96 -31.59 -4.89
CA SER A 298 9.07 -31.41 -3.43
C SER A 298 8.15 -32.33 -2.62
N GLY A 299 7.27 -33.08 -3.28
CA GLY A 299 6.28 -33.98 -2.66
C GLY A 299 4.84 -33.51 -2.84
N ALA A 300 3.94 -34.06 -2.05
CA ALA A 300 2.52 -33.72 -2.00
C ALA A 300 2.07 -33.52 -0.55
N ALA A 301 1.01 -32.77 -0.35
CA ALA A 301 0.38 -32.58 0.97
C ALA A 301 -1.13 -32.45 0.81
N ASP A 302 -1.86 -32.98 1.77
CA ASP A 302 -3.29 -32.69 1.90
C ASP A 302 -3.69 -32.50 3.37
N GLU A 303 -4.73 -31.72 3.58
CA GLU A 303 -5.27 -31.43 4.89
C GLU A 303 -6.77 -31.17 4.83
N GLU A 304 -7.52 -31.70 5.77
CA GLU A 304 -8.96 -31.49 5.91
C GLU A 304 -9.25 -30.56 7.08
N ILE A 305 -10.12 -29.57 6.82
CA ILE A 305 -10.62 -28.63 7.82
C ILE A 305 -12.14 -28.58 7.78
N PRO A 306 -12.81 -28.30 8.89
CA PRO A 306 -14.25 -28.17 8.92
C PRO A 306 -14.72 -26.94 8.14
N CYS A 307 -15.87 -27.05 7.48
CA CYS A 307 -16.53 -25.95 6.81
C CYS A 307 -18.05 -26.05 6.96
N ARG A 308 -18.74 -24.95 6.68
CA ARG A 308 -20.21 -24.95 6.53
C ARG A 308 -20.54 -25.00 5.04
N TYR A 309 -20.91 -26.20 4.60
CA TYR A 309 -21.34 -26.53 3.25
C TYR A 309 -22.20 -27.79 3.29
N ASP A 310 -23.28 -27.81 2.56
CA ASP A 310 -24.23 -28.94 2.49
C ASP A 310 -24.64 -29.31 1.05
N GLY A 311 -23.93 -28.75 0.07
CA GLY A 311 -24.15 -29.04 -1.36
C GLY A 311 -23.49 -30.33 -1.83
N GLN A 312 -23.50 -30.53 -3.14
CA GLN A 312 -22.80 -31.67 -3.79
C GLN A 312 -21.28 -31.54 -3.71
N ASP A 313 -20.59 -32.66 -3.80
CA ASP A 313 -19.13 -32.67 -3.85
C ASP A 313 -18.63 -31.88 -5.07
N ILE A 314 -17.75 -30.93 -4.83
CA ILE A 314 -17.20 -30.04 -5.86
C ILE A 314 -15.71 -29.83 -5.64
N SER A 315 -15.03 -29.42 -6.71
CA SER A 315 -13.63 -29.03 -6.60
C SER A 315 -13.32 -27.75 -7.37
N MET A 316 -12.32 -27.01 -6.88
CA MET A 316 -11.75 -25.85 -7.58
C MET A 316 -10.24 -25.79 -7.37
N ALA A 317 -9.53 -25.39 -8.41
CA ALA A 317 -8.09 -25.12 -8.32
C ALA A 317 -7.88 -23.61 -8.23
N LEU A 318 -7.16 -23.15 -7.20
CA LEU A 318 -6.87 -21.74 -6.98
C LEU A 318 -5.37 -21.49 -6.88
N ASN A 319 -4.94 -20.29 -7.22
CA ASN A 319 -3.63 -19.81 -6.80
C ASN A 319 -3.70 -19.49 -5.29
N TYR A 320 -2.90 -20.18 -4.48
CA TYR A 320 -2.95 -20.02 -3.04
C TYR A 320 -2.62 -18.60 -2.58
N THR A 321 -1.77 -17.85 -3.31
CA THR A 321 -1.43 -16.46 -2.94
C THR A 321 -2.64 -15.55 -3.06
N TYR A 322 -3.55 -15.83 -4.00
CA TYR A 322 -4.78 -15.06 -4.19
C TYR A 322 -5.80 -15.28 -3.06
N VAL A 323 -5.64 -16.37 -2.31
CA VAL A 323 -6.42 -16.64 -1.09
C VAL A 323 -5.71 -16.09 0.16
N THR A 324 -4.38 -16.32 0.26
CA THR A 324 -3.63 -15.93 1.47
C THR A 324 -3.45 -14.41 1.60
N ASP A 325 -3.37 -13.66 0.49
CA ASP A 325 -3.22 -12.20 0.57
C ASP A 325 -4.45 -11.53 1.19
N PRO A 326 -5.70 -11.80 0.76
CA PRO A 326 -6.88 -11.29 1.45
C PRO A 326 -6.98 -11.74 2.91
N LEU A 327 -6.61 -13.00 3.24
CA LEU A 327 -6.66 -13.50 4.62
C LEU A 327 -5.81 -12.68 5.60
N LYS A 328 -4.75 -12.04 5.14
CA LYS A 328 -3.89 -11.17 6.00
C LYS A 328 -4.61 -9.91 6.46
N VAL A 329 -5.62 -9.44 5.71
CA VAL A 329 -6.29 -8.16 5.93
C VAL A 329 -7.75 -8.29 6.34
N ILE A 330 -8.39 -9.42 6.09
CA ILE A 330 -9.74 -9.72 6.59
C ILE A 330 -9.69 -9.89 8.11
N GLU A 331 -10.48 -9.12 8.85
CA GLU A 331 -10.50 -9.15 10.32
C GLU A 331 -11.54 -10.12 10.89
N SER A 332 -12.54 -10.54 10.10
CA SER A 332 -13.60 -11.45 10.58
C SER A 332 -13.06 -12.83 10.97
N GLU A 333 -13.77 -13.50 11.86
CA GLU A 333 -13.48 -14.87 12.28
C GLU A 333 -13.70 -15.89 11.15
N ASN A 334 -14.67 -15.63 10.28
CA ASN A 334 -15.02 -16.51 9.18
C ASN A 334 -14.87 -15.80 7.82
N VAL A 335 -14.53 -16.58 6.82
CA VAL A 335 -14.52 -16.18 5.42
C VAL A 335 -15.47 -17.03 4.60
N VAL A 336 -16.08 -16.43 3.61
CA VAL A 336 -17.03 -17.08 2.70
C VAL A 336 -16.48 -17.03 1.30
N PHE A 337 -16.60 -18.16 0.59
CA PHE A 337 -16.38 -18.23 -0.86
C PHE A 337 -17.74 -18.45 -1.52
N ASP A 338 -18.16 -17.48 -2.32
CA ASP A 338 -19.40 -17.55 -3.11
C ASP A 338 -19.06 -17.91 -4.56
N PHE A 339 -19.81 -18.84 -5.17
CA PHE A 339 -19.52 -19.37 -6.50
C PHE A 339 -20.76 -19.94 -7.18
N ASN A 340 -20.63 -20.28 -8.46
CA ASN A 340 -21.56 -21.09 -9.20
C ASN A 340 -20.86 -22.38 -9.65
N VAL A 341 -21.60 -23.49 -9.58
CA VAL A 341 -21.12 -24.79 -10.03
C VAL A 341 -21.43 -24.95 -11.53
N ASN A 342 -20.47 -25.43 -12.29
CA ASN A 342 -20.71 -25.88 -13.65
C ASN A 342 -21.16 -27.35 -13.63
N GLU A 343 -22.36 -27.61 -14.06
CA GLU A 343 -22.84 -28.97 -14.30
C GLU A 343 -22.16 -29.51 -15.57
N GLU A 344 -21.09 -30.24 -15.43
CA GLU A 344 -20.57 -31.05 -16.51
C GLU A 344 -21.25 -32.41 -16.49
N THR A 345 -21.81 -32.80 -17.63
CA THR A 345 -22.44 -34.11 -17.81
C THR A 345 -21.40 -35.21 -17.70
N GLY A 346 -21.34 -35.88 -16.52
CA GLY A 346 -20.59 -37.13 -16.33
C GLY A 346 -19.25 -37.04 -15.59
N GLY A 347 -18.91 -35.92 -14.95
CA GLY A 347 -17.67 -35.77 -14.16
C GLY A 347 -17.92 -35.22 -12.75
N GLU A 348 -16.89 -35.12 -11.93
CA GLU A 348 -16.90 -34.36 -10.66
C GLU A 348 -17.25 -32.89 -10.98
N ALA A 349 -18.26 -32.34 -10.30
CA ALA A 349 -18.65 -30.96 -10.50
C ALA A 349 -17.47 -30.01 -10.17
N SER A 350 -17.19 -29.07 -11.06
CA SER A 350 -16.04 -28.19 -10.92
C SER A 350 -16.44 -26.71 -10.98
N ILE A 351 -15.64 -25.84 -10.34
CA ILE A 351 -15.80 -24.40 -10.38
C ILE A 351 -14.72 -23.85 -11.31
N THR A 352 -15.14 -23.33 -12.45
CA THR A 352 -14.26 -22.75 -13.48
C THR A 352 -14.49 -21.25 -13.70
N LYS A 353 -15.55 -20.71 -13.09
CA LYS A 353 -15.89 -19.28 -13.14
C LYS A 353 -15.36 -18.55 -11.90
N ALA A 354 -15.27 -17.24 -11.98
CA ALA A 354 -14.82 -16.40 -10.88
C ALA A 354 -15.54 -16.70 -9.56
N VAL A 355 -14.77 -16.74 -8.48
CA VAL A 355 -15.20 -16.94 -7.10
C VAL A 355 -15.08 -15.63 -6.35
N ILE A 356 -16.05 -15.27 -5.51
CA ILE A 356 -15.93 -14.16 -4.58
C ILE A 356 -15.51 -14.70 -3.21
N MET A 357 -14.45 -14.13 -2.66
CA MET A 357 -14.05 -14.30 -1.27
C MET A 357 -14.39 -13.02 -0.50
N ARG A 358 -15.10 -13.17 0.63
CA ARG A 358 -15.54 -12.05 1.49
C ARG A 358 -15.50 -12.45 2.96
N SER A 359 -15.64 -11.45 3.83
CA SER A 359 -15.83 -11.67 5.28
C SER A 359 -17.23 -12.19 5.63
N GLU A 360 -17.36 -12.76 6.84
CA GLU A 360 -18.65 -13.05 7.46
C GLU A 360 -18.64 -12.54 8.92
N PRO A 361 -19.48 -11.54 9.25
CA PRO A 361 -20.48 -10.88 8.39
C PRO A 361 -19.83 -10.13 7.20
N ALA A 362 -20.63 -9.94 6.14
CA ALA A 362 -20.15 -9.25 4.94
C ALA A 362 -19.71 -7.81 5.25
N GLY A 363 -18.50 -7.47 4.85
CA GLY A 363 -17.97 -6.12 4.91
C GLY A 363 -18.23 -5.31 3.63
N ASP A 364 -17.55 -4.20 3.52
CA ASP A 364 -17.62 -3.28 2.38
C ASP A 364 -16.53 -3.55 1.32
N TYR A 365 -16.01 -4.75 1.32
CA TYR A 365 -14.99 -5.23 0.38
C TYR A 365 -15.30 -6.64 -0.14
N ILE A 366 -14.80 -6.90 -1.35
CA ILE A 366 -14.84 -8.21 -1.99
C ILE A 366 -13.51 -8.50 -2.68
N HIS A 367 -13.17 -9.79 -2.76
CA HIS A 367 -12.02 -10.30 -3.51
C HIS A 367 -12.51 -11.32 -4.53
N VAL A 368 -12.28 -11.04 -5.80
CA VAL A 368 -12.62 -11.94 -6.90
C VAL A 368 -11.38 -12.73 -7.28
N ILE A 369 -11.50 -14.04 -7.37
CA ILE A 369 -10.41 -14.95 -7.72
C ILE A 369 -10.83 -15.77 -8.92
N MET A 370 -10.01 -15.78 -9.98
CA MET A 370 -10.21 -16.67 -11.13
C MET A 370 -9.64 -18.04 -10.83
N PRO A 371 -10.43 -19.12 -10.91
CA PRO A 371 -9.92 -20.47 -10.80
C PRO A 371 -8.87 -20.80 -11.88
N MET A 372 -8.00 -21.71 -11.56
CA MET A 372 -6.97 -22.25 -12.45
C MET A 372 -7.48 -23.53 -13.12
N ASN A 373 -6.95 -23.85 -14.28
CA ASN A 373 -7.16 -25.17 -14.89
C ASN A 373 -6.45 -26.25 -14.05
N TYR A 374 -7.02 -27.45 -14.01
CA TYR A 374 -6.47 -28.65 -13.36
C TYR A 374 -5.21 -29.14 -14.05
#